data_cfc4164bb60f00cbef3a2e0f6bc4087e
#
_entry.id   cfc4164bb60f00cbef3a2e0f6bc4087e
#
_cell.length_a   1.000
_cell.length_b   1.000
_cell.length_c   1.000
_cell.angle_alpha   90.00
_cell.angle_beta   90.00
_cell.angle_gamma   90.00
#
_symmetry.space_group_name_H-M   'P 1'
#
loop_
_entity.id
_entity.type
_entity.pdbx_description
1 polymer ?
#
loop_
_entity_poly.entity_id
_entity_poly.type
_entity_poly.pdbx_seq_one_letter_code
_entity_poly.pdbx_strand_id
1 'polypeptide(L)'
;MASLQQQIGSRIKELRQLKGYTQAELAELTDLSTNYVGYIERGERTVSLQTLEQLAHTLGVEVGTFFLFHERGGERTSKPPNRKTQILTKLSTFLQHTETEDLRLLFKLARRLTRHASL
;
A
#
# COMPACT_ATOMS: atom_id res chain seq x y z
N MET A 1 0.81 -18.95 0.60
CA MET A 1 0.18 -17.67 0.92
C MET A 1 1.07 -16.52 0.59
N ALA A 2 0.51 -15.49 0.03
CA ALA A 2 1.31 -14.32 -0.31
C ALA A 2 1.62 -13.53 0.94
N SER A 3 2.86 -13.07 1.04
CA SER A 3 3.26 -12.19 2.13
C SER A 3 2.57 -10.84 1.99
N LEU A 4 2.59 -10.05 3.04
CA LEU A 4 2.02 -8.72 2.99
C LEU A 4 2.70 -7.89 1.90
N GLN A 5 4.01 -8.01 1.77
CA GLN A 5 4.75 -7.28 0.74
C GLN A 5 4.32 -7.70 -0.66
N GLN A 6 4.08 -8.99 -0.86
CA GLN A 6 3.61 -9.46 -2.16
C GLN A 6 2.21 -8.96 -2.46
N GLN A 7 1.36 -8.90 -1.45
CA GLN A 7 0.00 -8.38 -1.64
C GLN A 7 0.03 -6.89 -1.98
N ILE A 8 0.87 -6.13 -1.28
CA ILE A 8 1.01 -4.71 -1.56
C ILE A 8 1.56 -4.51 -2.97
N GLY A 9 2.58 -5.28 -3.33
CA GLY A 9 3.18 -5.18 -4.66
C GLY A 9 2.18 -5.49 -5.76
N SER A 10 1.38 -6.53 -5.58
CA SER A 10 0.33 -6.86 -6.54
C SER A 10 -0.68 -5.74 -6.68
N ARG A 11 -1.03 -5.12 -5.57
CA ARG A 11 -1.98 -4.02 -5.61
C ARG A 11 -1.41 -2.82 -6.36
N ILE A 12 -0.13 -2.52 -6.13
CA ILE A 12 0.53 -1.44 -6.84
C ILE A 12 0.54 -1.72 -8.34
N LYS A 13 0.88 -2.96 -8.72
CA LYS A 13 0.89 -3.35 -10.13
C LYS A 13 -0.50 -3.18 -10.75
N GLU A 14 -1.52 -3.61 -10.04
CA GLU A 14 -2.89 -3.51 -10.53
C GLU A 14 -3.27 -2.06 -10.78
N LEU A 15 -2.98 -1.19 -9.82
CA LEU A 15 -3.31 0.22 -9.95
C LEU A 15 -2.50 0.89 -11.05
N ARG A 16 -1.23 0.49 -11.19
CA ARG A 16 -0.39 1.00 -12.26
C ARG A 16 -1.00 0.66 -13.62
N GLN A 17 -1.41 -0.58 -13.78
CA GLN A 17 -1.99 -1.04 -15.04
C GLN A 17 -3.32 -0.34 -15.33
N LEU A 18 -4.11 -0.10 -14.29
CA LEU A 18 -5.36 0.64 -14.45
C LEU A 18 -5.12 2.06 -14.93
N LYS A 19 -4.00 2.65 -14.54
CA LYS A 19 -3.64 3.99 -14.99
C LYS A 19 -2.98 3.96 -16.37
N GLY A 20 -2.66 2.79 -16.89
CA GLY A 20 -2.02 2.67 -18.20
C GLY A 20 -0.53 2.94 -18.17
N TYR A 21 0.11 2.90 -17.02
CA TYR A 21 1.54 3.14 -16.93
C TYR A 21 2.32 1.84 -17.08
N THR A 22 3.48 1.92 -17.74
CA THR A 22 4.47 0.85 -17.69
C THR A 22 5.26 0.98 -16.40
N GLN A 23 6.03 -0.05 -16.07
CA GLN A 23 6.93 0.03 -14.93
C GLN A 23 7.91 1.19 -15.08
N ALA A 24 8.42 1.37 -16.30
CA ALA A 24 9.37 2.45 -16.54
C ALA A 24 8.73 3.82 -16.35
N GLU A 25 7.48 3.97 -16.80
CA GLU A 25 6.77 5.23 -16.63
C GLU A 25 6.51 5.54 -15.17
N LEU A 26 6.07 4.53 -14.42
CA LEU A 26 5.84 4.73 -12.99
C LEU A 26 7.14 5.08 -12.28
N ALA A 27 8.22 4.41 -12.65
CA ALA A 27 9.52 4.67 -12.06
C ALA A 27 9.95 6.11 -12.29
N GLU A 28 9.78 6.57 -13.52
CA GLU A 28 10.16 7.95 -13.87
C GLU A 28 9.34 8.96 -13.08
N LEU A 29 8.05 8.73 -12.97
CA LEU A 29 7.16 9.65 -12.26
C LEU A 29 7.40 9.69 -10.75
N THR A 30 8.01 8.64 -10.20
CA THR A 30 8.26 8.56 -8.77
C THR A 30 9.73 8.68 -8.42
N ASP A 31 10.58 8.96 -9.41
CA ASP A 31 12.02 9.08 -9.22
C ASP A 31 12.62 7.80 -8.66
N LEU A 32 12.11 6.67 -9.09
CA LEU A 32 12.61 5.35 -8.75
C LEU A 32 13.19 4.69 -9.99
N SER A 33 14.00 3.66 -9.80
CA SER A 33 14.48 2.89 -10.94
C SER A 33 13.40 1.92 -11.39
N THR A 34 13.43 1.57 -12.66
CA THR A 34 12.49 0.57 -13.20
C THR A 34 12.66 -0.76 -12.49
N ASN A 35 13.91 -1.15 -12.23
CA ASN A 35 14.18 -2.40 -11.53
C ASN A 35 13.56 -2.40 -10.13
N TYR A 36 13.65 -1.28 -9.45
CA TYR A 36 13.10 -1.18 -8.11
C TYR A 36 11.58 -1.31 -8.12
N VAL A 37 10.93 -0.67 -9.10
CA VAL A 37 9.48 -0.83 -9.24
C VAL A 37 9.14 -2.30 -9.45
N GLY A 38 9.92 -3.00 -10.28
CA GLY A 38 9.70 -4.42 -10.48
C GLY A 38 9.85 -5.23 -9.20
N TYR A 39 10.87 -4.94 -8.41
CA TYR A 39 11.08 -5.62 -7.12
C TYR A 39 9.90 -5.38 -6.18
N ILE A 40 9.42 -4.14 -6.14
CA ILE A 40 8.28 -3.80 -5.30
C ILE A 40 7.05 -4.61 -5.72
N GLU A 41 6.80 -4.64 -7.01
CA GLU A 41 5.58 -5.30 -7.52
C GLU A 41 5.61 -6.81 -7.28
N ARG A 42 6.80 -7.39 -7.25
CA ARG A 42 6.93 -8.81 -6.95
C ARG A 42 7.03 -9.12 -5.47
N GLY A 43 7.10 -8.08 -4.64
CA GLY A 43 7.22 -8.27 -3.21
C GLY A 43 8.60 -8.74 -2.78
N GLU A 44 9.61 -8.46 -3.59
CA GLU A 44 10.97 -8.91 -3.33
C GLU A 44 11.77 -7.92 -2.52
N ARG A 45 11.26 -6.72 -2.35
CA ARG A 45 11.92 -5.70 -1.56
C ARG A 45 10.91 -5.01 -0.66
N THR A 46 11.37 -4.68 0.52
CA THR A 46 10.56 -3.90 1.44
C THR A 46 10.53 -2.46 0.96
N VAL A 47 9.37 -1.87 1.03
CA VAL A 47 9.15 -0.50 0.59
C VAL A 47 8.90 0.36 1.81
N SER A 48 9.55 1.52 1.89
CA SER A 48 9.30 2.43 2.98
C SER A 48 7.92 3.06 2.83
N LEU A 49 7.37 3.51 3.94
CA LEU A 49 6.08 4.17 3.92
C LEU A 49 6.13 5.45 3.10
N GLN A 50 7.27 6.12 3.11
CA GLN A 50 7.45 7.32 2.31
C GLN A 50 7.35 7.00 0.82
N THR A 51 7.98 5.92 0.37
CA THR A 51 7.90 5.50 -1.03
C THR A 51 6.47 5.12 -1.39
N LEU A 52 5.77 4.43 -0.48
CA LEU A 52 4.37 4.11 -0.73
C LEU A 52 3.52 5.37 -0.88
N GLU A 53 3.83 6.40 -0.10
CA GLU A 53 3.11 7.65 -0.20
C GLU A 53 3.34 8.31 -1.56
N GLN A 54 4.56 8.26 -2.07
CA GLN A 54 4.87 8.78 -3.39
C GLN A 54 4.14 8.00 -4.48
N LEU A 55 4.14 6.68 -4.37
CA LEU A 55 3.44 5.85 -5.34
C LEU A 55 1.95 6.13 -5.32
N ALA A 56 1.38 6.28 -4.14
CA ALA A 56 -0.04 6.58 -4.01
C ALA A 56 -0.39 7.90 -4.65
N HIS A 57 0.43 8.90 -4.43
CA HIS A 57 0.20 10.22 -5.02
C HIS A 57 0.21 10.13 -6.54
N THR A 58 1.21 9.45 -7.10
CA THR A 58 1.33 9.30 -8.54
C THR A 58 0.17 8.52 -9.13
N LEU A 59 -0.29 7.50 -8.41
CA LEU A 59 -1.39 6.67 -8.88
C LEU A 59 -2.76 7.27 -8.56
N GLY A 60 -2.79 8.41 -7.86
CA GLY A 60 -4.03 9.09 -7.58
C GLY A 60 -4.91 8.39 -6.57
N VAL A 61 -4.29 7.66 -5.64
CA VAL A 61 -5.05 6.96 -4.60
C VAL A 61 -4.49 7.31 -3.24
N GLU A 62 -5.25 6.98 -2.20
CA GLU A 62 -4.77 7.11 -0.84
C GLU A 62 -3.86 5.93 -0.54
N VAL A 63 -2.85 6.16 0.29
CA VAL A 63 -1.89 5.11 0.61
C VAL A 63 -2.58 3.91 1.25
N GLY A 64 -3.65 4.14 1.98
CA GLY A 64 -4.40 3.04 2.59
C GLY A 64 -4.97 2.06 1.58
N THR A 65 -5.16 2.51 0.34
CA THR A 65 -5.66 1.64 -0.71
C THR A 65 -4.75 0.45 -0.94
N PHE A 66 -3.45 0.63 -0.74
CA PHE A 66 -2.50 -0.46 -0.95
C PHE A 66 -2.68 -1.59 0.08
N PHE A 67 -3.38 -1.34 1.15
CA PHE A 67 -3.59 -2.30 2.22
C PHE A 67 -4.98 -2.93 2.18
N LEU A 68 -5.75 -2.63 1.15
CA LEU A 68 -7.06 -3.23 0.94
C LEU A 68 -6.92 -4.29 -0.13
N PHE A 69 -7.02 -5.54 0.27
CA PHE A 69 -6.82 -6.66 -0.64
C PHE A 69 -8.13 -7.36 -0.89
N HIS A 70 -8.29 -7.83 -2.11
CA HIS A 70 -9.44 -8.66 -2.44
C HIS A 70 -9.13 -10.08 -1.98
N GLU A 71 -10.00 -10.62 -1.18
CA GLU A 71 -9.83 -11.99 -0.76
C GLU A 71 -10.58 -12.89 -1.70
N ARG A 72 -9.85 -13.53 -2.56
CA ARG A 72 -10.45 -14.41 -3.52
C ARG A 72 -10.90 -15.68 -2.84
N GLY A 73 -12.12 -16.08 -3.14
CA GLY A 73 -12.65 -17.30 -2.59
C GLY A 73 -12.70 -17.26 -1.09
N GLY A 74 -12.51 -16.12 -0.53
CA GLY A 74 -12.54 -15.98 0.88
C GLY A 74 -13.94 -16.23 1.38
N GLU A 75 -14.02 -16.97 2.42
CA GLU A 75 -15.28 -17.17 3.03
C GLU A 75 -15.64 -15.99 3.85
N ARG A 76 -16.76 -15.43 3.57
CA ARG A 76 -17.23 -14.34 4.35
C ARG A 76 -18.13 -14.88 5.41
N THR A 77 -17.51 -15.47 6.36
CA THR A 77 -18.27 -16.08 7.40
C THR A 77 -18.85 -15.08 8.36
N SER A 78 -18.27 -13.90 8.40
CA SER A 78 -18.78 -12.90 9.31
C SER A 78 -18.63 -11.55 8.66
N LYS A 79 -19.17 -10.55 9.28
CA LYS A 79 -18.98 -9.21 8.81
C LYS A 79 -17.51 -8.91 8.71
N PRO A 80 -17.06 -8.43 7.55
CA PRO A 80 -15.67 -8.05 7.46
C PRO A 80 -15.40 -6.90 8.42
N PRO A 81 -14.20 -6.82 8.95
CA PRO A 81 -13.86 -5.70 9.78
C PRO A 81 -14.02 -4.41 9.00
N ASN A 82 -14.29 -3.37 9.71
CA ASN A 82 -14.40 -2.06 9.17
C ASN A 82 -13.17 -1.78 8.29
N ARG A 83 -13.38 -1.12 7.16
CA ARG A 83 -12.33 -0.80 6.23
C ARG A 83 -11.17 -0.09 6.91
N LYS A 84 -11.50 0.86 7.79
CA LYS A 84 -10.51 1.59 8.55
C LYS A 84 -9.69 0.65 9.44
N THR A 85 -10.36 -0.29 10.11
CA THR A 85 -9.68 -1.25 10.96
C THR A 85 -8.75 -2.13 10.16
N GLN A 86 -9.16 -2.57 8.98
CA GLN A 86 -8.30 -3.35 8.10
C GLN A 86 -7.04 -2.60 7.75
N ILE A 87 -7.18 -1.35 7.36
CA ILE A 87 -6.05 -0.54 6.96
C ILE A 87 -5.10 -0.37 8.14
N LEU A 88 -5.63 -0.03 9.30
CA LEU A 88 -4.79 0.19 10.47
C LEU A 88 -4.06 -1.06 10.90
N THR A 89 -4.74 -2.21 10.85
CA THR A 89 -4.12 -3.47 11.21
C THR A 89 -2.97 -3.81 10.28
N LYS A 90 -3.17 -3.62 9.00
CA LYS A 90 -2.15 -3.95 8.03
C LYS A 90 -0.99 -2.97 8.06
N LEU A 91 -1.28 -1.70 8.32
CA LEU A 91 -0.22 -0.72 8.54
C LEU A 91 0.63 -1.09 9.74
N SER A 92 -0.01 -1.52 10.82
CA SER A 92 0.71 -1.92 12.01
C SER A 92 1.65 -3.08 11.73
N THR A 93 1.17 -4.08 10.99
CA THR A 93 1.99 -5.22 10.61
C THR A 93 3.17 -4.78 9.74
N PHE A 94 2.91 -3.92 8.79
CA PHE A 94 3.93 -3.40 7.90
C PHE A 94 5.05 -2.72 8.69
N LEU A 95 4.68 -1.96 9.71
CA LEU A 95 5.62 -1.15 10.46
C LEU A 95 6.48 -1.95 11.43
N GLN A 96 6.18 -3.22 11.64
CA GLN A 96 7.04 -4.04 12.48
C GLN A 96 8.43 -4.18 11.89
N HIS A 97 8.58 -3.89 10.61
CA HIS A 97 9.86 -4.05 9.93
C HIS A 97 10.37 -2.73 9.36
N THR A 98 9.87 -1.60 9.84
CA THR A 98 10.26 -0.32 9.26
C THR A 98 10.97 0.54 10.28
N GLU A 99 11.60 1.58 9.78
CA GLU A 99 12.41 2.45 10.59
C GLU A 99 11.57 3.50 11.29
N THR A 100 12.22 4.17 12.24
CA THR A 100 11.53 5.14 13.10
C THR A 100 10.87 6.27 12.32
N GLU A 101 11.45 6.62 11.18
CA GLU A 101 10.88 7.71 10.39
C GLU A 101 9.50 7.37 9.86
N ASP A 102 9.27 6.11 9.59
CA ASP A 102 7.97 5.69 9.07
C ASP A 102 6.89 5.73 10.14
N LEU A 103 7.29 5.72 11.41
CA LEU A 103 6.30 5.87 12.48
C LEU A 103 5.62 7.23 12.44
N ARG A 104 6.36 8.25 12.07
CA ARG A 104 5.77 9.58 11.95
C ARG A 104 4.72 9.62 10.85
N LEU A 105 5.04 8.97 9.73
CA LEU A 105 4.08 8.88 8.65
C LEU A 105 2.86 8.05 9.05
N LEU A 106 3.08 7.02 9.86
CA LEU A 106 1.97 6.22 10.34
C LEU A 106 0.99 7.06 11.15
N PHE A 107 1.50 7.85 12.08
CA PHE A 107 0.64 8.70 12.88
C PHE A 107 -0.12 9.69 12.01
N LYS A 108 0.55 10.24 11.02
CA LYS A 108 -0.08 11.17 10.10
C LYS A 108 -1.21 10.50 9.32
N LEU A 109 -0.96 9.30 8.84
CA LEU A 109 -1.95 8.55 8.08
C LEU A 109 -3.11 8.09 8.95
N ALA A 110 -2.80 7.62 10.15
CA ALA A 110 -3.84 7.19 11.08
C ALA A 110 -4.74 8.35 11.44
N ARG A 111 -4.15 9.52 11.67
CA ARG A 111 -4.92 10.71 11.98
C ARG A 111 -5.84 11.10 10.83
N ARG A 112 -5.34 10.98 9.60
CA ARG A 112 -6.14 11.27 8.41
C ARG A 112 -7.33 10.33 8.29
N LEU A 113 -7.09 9.05 8.52
CA LEU A 113 -8.15 8.05 8.46
C LEU A 113 -9.20 8.29 9.54
N THR A 114 -8.75 8.64 10.73
CA THR A 114 -9.65 8.91 11.83
C THR A 114 -10.49 10.14 11.55
N ARG A 115 -9.89 11.15 10.95
CA ARG A 115 -10.61 12.38 10.63
C ARG A 115 -11.72 12.10 9.62
N HIS A 116 -11.45 11.28 8.62
CA HIS A 116 -12.46 10.93 7.63
C HIS A 116 -13.59 10.12 8.25
N ALA A 117 -13.27 9.32 9.24
CA ALA A 117 -14.25 8.46 9.85
C ALA A 117 -15.16 9.19 10.82
N SER A 118 -14.77 10.35 11.28
CA SER A 118 -15.58 11.07 12.25
C SER A 118 -16.69 11.90 11.64
N LEU A 119 -16.88 11.82 10.36
CA LEU A 119 -17.98 12.57 9.75
C LEU A 119 -19.31 11.85 9.82
#